data_779a956d3c3d135cf0a347c789475d74
#
_entry.id   779a956d3c3d135cf0a347c789475d74
#
_cell.length_a   1.000
_cell.length_b   1.000
_cell.length_c   1.000
_cell.angle_alpha   90.00
_cell.angle_beta   90.00
_cell.angle_gamma   90.00
#
_symmetry.space_group_name_H-M   'P 1'
#
loop_
_entity.id
_entity.type
_entity.pdbx_description
1 polymer ?
#
loop_
_entity_poly.entity_id
_entity_poly.type
_entity_poly.pdbx_seq_one_letter_code
_entity_poly.pdbx_strand_id
1 'polypeptide(L)'
;MTDIRIQDFGENSKPDANNDFVMTFNNNSESKTRLRDAYYSMVPDNAQVHNNIFRGWNLGALDSTHIANIQNGSFHDMFIGDVFSINGDNYVIAGINTKHLHGDKTPLGNHLLLMPDRVSKLSDGTAMRSDGKTTHYMNDTDTTEGGFANTKLYKTYMPSIQNKLEADFGSHLLTFREIVSTHVDASGAPDKGEWRDAKLGIPNEVMVYGSTLSGNNKNGTWYNIGDDDTQLPLFRLDPDEITNHRDATFWLRDVHSASEFAVAGNSGDDAWYGASGAWDGVRAFFLIG
;
A
#
# COMPACT_ATOMS: atom_id res chain seq x y z
N MET A 1 37.49 -38.56 -0.97
CA MET A 1 36.31 -37.82 -1.43
C MET A 1 35.99 -38.35 -2.82
N THR A 2 34.78 -38.93 -2.99
CA THR A 2 34.32 -39.36 -4.31
C THR A 2 33.89 -38.10 -5.06
N ASP A 3 34.55 -37.85 -6.17
CA ASP A 3 34.16 -36.74 -7.06
C ASP A 3 32.72 -36.98 -7.57
N ILE A 4 31.76 -36.24 -7.04
CA ILE A 4 30.39 -36.24 -7.55
C ILE A 4 30.38 -35.38 -8.82
N ARG A 5 30.15 -35.99 -9.96
CA ARG A 5 30.08 -35.25 -11.22
C ARG A 5 28.68 -34.70 -11.45
N ILE A 6 28.57 -33.53 -12.08
CA ILE A 6 27.26 -32.88 -12.42
C ILE A 6 26.33 -33.86 -13.17
N GLN A 7 26.88 -34.73 -13.99
CA GLN A 7 26.15 -35.76 -14.72
C GLN A 7 25.52 -36.87 -13.85
N ASP A 8 25.86 -36.92 -12.55
CA ASP A 8 25.26 -37.87 -11.60
C ASP A 8 23.93 -37.36 -11.01
N PHE A 9 23.55 -36.11 -11.30
CA PHE A 9 22.27 -35.56 -10.94
C PHE A 9 21.24 -35.87 -12.06
N GLY A 10 20.16 -36.55 -11.69
CA GLY A 10 19.06 -36.79 -12.62
C GLY A 10 18.39 -35.48 -13.07
N GLU A 11 17.82 -35.50 -14.29
CA GLU A 11 17.02 -34.38 -14.76
C GLU A 11 15.75 -34.25 -13.91
N ASN A 12 15.55 -33.08 -13.30
CA ASN A 12 14.30 -32.72 -12.64
C ASN A 12 13.41 -32.00 -13.66
N SER A 13 12.46 -32.72 -14.25
CA SER A 13 11.51 -32.17 -15.24
C SER A 13 10.43 -31.28 -14.64
N LYS A 14 10.31 -31.24 -13.30
CA LYS A 14 9.35 -30.41 -12.54
C LYS A 14 10.02 -29.86 -11.29
N PRO A 15 10.89 -28.86 -11.43
CA PRO A 15 11.58 -28.29 -10.27
C PRO A 15 10.58 -27.65 -9.29
N ASP A 16 10.78 -27.94 -8.00
CA ASP A 16 10.10 -27.30 -6.90
C ASP A 16 10.95 -26.14 -6.39
N ALA A 17 10.53 -24.92 -6.65
CA ALA A 17 11.27 -23.70 -6.32
C ALA A 17 11.59 -23.58 -4.82
N ASN A 18 10.79 -24.18 -3.94
CA ASN A 18 10.97 -24.13 -2.48
C ASN A 18 11.92 -25.22 -1.96
N ASN A 19 11.98 -26.37 -2.61
CA ASN A 19 12.70 -27.54 -2.16
C ASN A 19 13.92 -27.89 -3.02
N ASP A 20 13.93 -27.48 -4.28
CA ASP A 20 15.08 -27.66 -5.17
C ASP A 20 16.14 -26.56 -4.97
N PHE A 21 17.38 -26.90 -5.27
CA PHE A 21 18.51 -26.03 -5.00
C PHE A 21 19.40 -25.88 -6.24
N VAL A 22 19.99 -24.70 -6.36
CA VAL A 22 21.09 -24.42 -7.27
C VAL A 22 22.39 -24.58 -6.51
N MET A 23 23.33 -25.35 -7.07
CA MET A 23 24.70 -25.44 -6.56
C MET A 23 25.54 -24.37 -7.24
N THR A 24 26.17 -23.51 -6.47
CA THR A 24 27.12 -22.52 -6.98
C THR A 24 28.52 -22.86 -6.52
N PHE A 25 29.49 -22.78 -7.44
CA PHE A 25 30.90 -23.05 -7.19
C PHE A 25 31.65 -21.73 -7.38
N ASN A 26 32.29 -21.26 -6.34
CA ASN A 26 33.13 -20.06 -6.38
C ASN A 26 34.45 -20.29 -5.68
N ASN A 27 35.56 -20.25 -6.46
CA ASN A 27 36.97 -20.21 -5.98
C ASN A 27 37.28 -21.05 -4.72
N ASN A 28 36.90 -22.33 -4.70
CA ASN A 28 37.11 -23.29 -3.60
C ASN A 28 35.98 -23.33 -2.52
N SER A 29 34.88 -22.69 -2.72
CA SER A 29 33.67 -22.86 -1.88
C SER A 29 32.50 -23.34 -2.71
N GLU A 30 31.77 -24.30 -2.18
CA GLU A 30 30.49 -24.75 -2.71
C GLU A 30 29.40 -24.12 -1.87
N SER A 31 28.40 -23.51 -2.49
CA SER A 31 27.24 -23.05 -1.79
C SER A 31 25.95 -23.63 -2.40
N LYS A 32 24.97 -23.85 -1.53
CA LYS A 32 23.69 -24.39 -1.89
C LYS A 32 22.62 -23.28 -1.65
N THR A 33 22.02 -22.83 -2.72
CA THR A 33 20.97 -21.79 -2.67
C THR A 33 19.68 -22.39 -3.17
N ARG A 34 18.57 -22.14 -2.50
CA ARG A 34 17.25 -22.56 -3.01
C ARG A 34 17.01 -21.93 -4.37
N LEU A 35 16.41 -22.68 -5.28
CA LEU A 35 16.10 -22.18 -6.63
C LEU A 35 15.29 -20.88 -6.59
N ARG A 36 14.35 -20.76 -5.66
CA ARG A 36 13.58 -19.57 -5.40
C ARG A 36 14.46 -18.37 -5.03
N ASP A 37 15.39 -18.55 -4.10
CA ASP A 37 16.26 -17.47 -3.61
C ASP A 37 17.24 -17.04 -4.71
N ALA A 38 17.72 -18.01 -5.50
CA ALA A 38 18.54 -17.74 -6.69
C ALA A 38 17.79 -16.92 -7.75
N TYR A 39 16.50 -17.21 -7.96
CA TYR A 39 15.68 -16.44 -8.88
C TYR A 39 15.60 -14.96 -8.47
N TYR A 40 15.23 -14.68 -7.23
CA TYR A 40 15.10 -13.29 -6.76
C TYR A 40 16.45 -12.55 -6.74
N SER A 41 17.58 -13.23 -6.50
CA SER A 41 18.91 -12.61 -6.59
C SER A 41 19.33 -12.20 -8.00
N MET A 42 18.67 -12.73 -9.03
CA MET A 42 18.94 -12.37 -10.44
C MET A 42 17.99 -11.29 -10.97
N VAL A 43 16.98 -10.91 -10.20
CA VAL A 43 16.05 -9.83 -10.59
C VAL A 43 16.81 -8.50 -10.61
N PRO A 44 16.71 -7.68 -11.68
CA PRO A 44 17.31 -6.36 -11.72
C PRO A 44 16.83 -5.48 -10.57
N ASP A 45 17.76 -4.86 -9.85
CA ASP A 45 17.47 -4.00 -8.70
C ASP A 45 16.99 -2.63 -9.15
N ASN A 46 15.71 -2.52 -9.45
CA ASN A 46 15.05 -1.25 -9.73
C ASN A 46 13.55 -1.30 -9.40
N ALA A 47 12.98 -0.15 -9.06
CA ALA A 47 11.59 -0.01 -8.65
C ALA A 47 10.59 -0.55 -9.70
N GLN A 48 10.84 -0.31 -11.01
CA GLN A 48 9.91 -0.72 -12.07
C GLN A 48 9.79 -2.24 -12.14
N VAL A 49 10.90 -2.96 -12.01
CA VAL A 49 10.88 -4.43 -12.05
C VAL A 49 10.22 -4.97 -10.79
N HIS A 50 10.61 -4.47 -9.61
CA HIS A 50 10.09 -4.95 -8.34
C HIS A 50 8.60 -4.67 -8.18
N ASN A 51 8.08 -3.57 -8.72
CA ASN A 51 6.64 -3.26 -8.78
C ASN A 51 5.82 -4.23 -9.64
N ASN A 52 6.46 -5.16 -10.35
CA ASN A 52 5.78 -6.16 -11.18
C ASN A 52 5.95 -7.60 -10.65
N ILE A 53 6.50 -7.75 -9.45
CA ILE A 53 6.75 -9.07 -8.85
C ILE A 53 6.14 -9.09 -7.45
N PHE A 54 5.11 -9.94 -7.25
CA PHE A 54 4.57 -10.22 -5.91
C PHE A 54 5.40 -11.35 -5.27
N ARG A 55 5.87 -11.14 -4.04
CA ARG A 55 6.66 -12.13 -3.32
C ARG A 55 6.01 -12.59 -2.00
N GLY A 56 5.53 -11.66 -1.18
CA GLY A 56 4.78 -11.95 0.04
C GLY A 56 5.62 -12.54 1.18
N TRP A 57 6.88 -12.14 1.33
CA TRP A 57 7.73 -12.64 2.42
C TRP A 57 7.67 -11.74 3.64
N ASN A 58 7.83 -12.36 4.81
CA ASN A 58 8.08 -11.61 6.03
C ASN A 58 9.57 -11.25 6.10
N LEU A 59 9.85 -9.94 6.03
CA LEU A 59 11.20 -9.38 6.10
C LEU A 59 11.66 -9.17 7.56
N GLY A 60 10.76 -9.38 8.53
CA GLY A 60 11.04 -9.07 9.93
C GLY A 60 11.00 -7.58 10.24
N ALA A 61 11.87 -7.11 11.12
CA ALA A 61 11.95 -5.71 11.50
C ALA A 61 12.55 -4.85 10.37
N LEU A 62 12.05 -3.64 10.24
CA LEU A 62 12.68 -2.61 9.40
C LEU A 62 13.94 -2.12 10.13
N ASP A 63 15.11 -2.38 9.57
CA ASP A 63 16.39 -1.99 10.14
C ASP A 63 17.10 -0.88 9.34
N SER A 64 18.23 -0.42 9.85
CA SER A 64 19.02 0.64 9.21
C SER A 64 19.55 0.25 7.83
N THR A 65 19.75 -1.04 7.55
CA THR A 65 20.19 -1.54 6.24
C THR A 65 19.07 -1.38 5.21
N HIS A 66 17.84 -1.76 5.57
CA HIS A 66 16.67 -1.53 4.73
C HIS A 66 16.49 -0.05 4.40
N ILE A 67 16.55 0.81 5.42
CA ILE A 67 16.42 2.27 5.22
C ILE A 67 17.52 2.81 4.30
N ALA A 68 18.78 2.45 4.54
CA ALA A 68 19.88 2.90 3.69
C ALA A 68 19.70 2.43 2.23
N ASN A 69 19.25 1.21 2.02
CA ASN A 69 18.96 0.67 0.70
C ASN A 69 17.84 1.45 0.02
N ILE A 70 16.72 1.70 0.70
CA ILE A 70 15.63 2.51 0.16
C ILE A 70 16.14 3.89 -0.28
N GLN A 71 16.86 4.60 0.60
CA GLN A 71 17.37 5.93 0.33
C GLN A 71 18.32 5.97 -0.88
N ASN A 72 19.12 4.92 -1.05
CA ASN A 72 20.03 4.77 -2.19
C ASN A 72 19.35 4.27 -3.47
N GLY A 73 18.05 3.92 -3.43
CA GLY A 73 17.31 3.37 -4.57
C GLY A 73 17.65 1.91 -4.87
N SER A 74 18.19 1.19 -3.90
CA SER A 74 18.40 -0.25 -3.94
C SER A 74 17.25 -0.96 -3.24
N PHE A 75 16.52 -1.78 -3.98
CA PHE A 75 15.36 -2.51 -3.46
C PHE A 75 15.58 -4.03 -3.48
N HIS A 76 16.84 -4.46 -3.57
CA HIS A 76 17.26 -5.83 -3.87
C HIS A 76 16.49 -6.91 -3.10
N ASP A 77 16.23 -6.69 -1.81
CA ASP A 77 15.51 -7.63 -0.95
C ASP A 77 14.09 -7.16 -0.60
N MET A 78 13.49 -6.30 -1.41
CA MET A 78 12.16 -5.73 -1.17
C MET A 78 11.29 -5.83 -2.41
N PHE A 79 10.18 -6.56 -2.31
CA PHE A 79 9.23 -6.79 -3.40
C PHE A 79 7.80 -6.49 -2.95
N ILE A 80 6.89 -6.35 -3.92
CA ILE A 80 5.47 -6.15 -3.59
C ILE A 80 4.93 -7.35 -2.80
N GLY A 81 4.12 -7.05 -1.80
CA GLY A 81 3.54 -8.05 -0.90
C GLY A 81 4.44 -8.45 0.27
N ASP A 82 5.73 -8.08 0.26
CA ASP A 82 6.59 -8.32 1.41
C ASP A 82 6.13 -7.51 2.62
N VAL A 83 6.34 -8.05 3.81
CA VAL A 83 5.80 -7.52 5.06
C VAL A 83 6.91 -7.20 6.04
N PHE A 84 6.93 -5.99 6.58
CA PHE A 84 7.70 -5.62 7.76
C PHE A 84 6.86 -5.77 9.02
N SER A 85 7.46 -6.31 10.08
CA SER A 85 6.85 -6.41 11.41
C SER A 85 7.49 -5.38 12.35
N ILE A 86 6.71 -4.38 12.78
CA ILE A 86 7.20 -3.24 13.56
C ILE A 86 6.30 -3.05 14.78
N ASN A 87 6.88 -3.16 15.97
CA ASN A 87 6.19 -2.96 17.24
C ASN A 87 4.89 -3.79 17.39
N GLY A 88 4.85 -4.98 16.77
CA GLY A 88 3.70 -5.88 16.81
C GLY A 88 2.69 -5.69 15.68
N ASP A 89 2.92 -4.74 14.78
CA ASP A 89 2.10 -4.48 13.60
C ASP A 89 2.81 -4.95 12.33
N ASN A 90 2.03 -5.38 11.35
CA ASN A 90 2.51 -5.80 10.04
C ASN A 90 2.14 -4.77 8.98
N TYR A 91 3.14 -4.39 8.18
CA TYR A 91 3.00 -3.42 7.10
C TYR A 91 3.49 -4.02 5.79
N VAL A 92 2.60 -4.10 4.81
CA VAL A 92 2.87 -4.67 3.49
C VAL A 92 3.43 -3.62 2.53
N ILE A 93 4.40 -4.01 1.71
CA ILE A 93 4.90 -3.17 0.61
C ILE A 93 3.86 -3.16 -0.50
N ALA A 94 3.19 -2.02 -0.65
CA ALA A 94 2.15 -1.83 -1.65
C ALA A 94 2.66 -1.15 -2.94
N GLY A 95 3.81 -0.51 -2.87
CA GLY A 95 4.45 0.13 -4.01
C GLY A 95 5.86 0.62 -3.71
N ILE A 96 6.67 0.76 -4.74
CA ILE A 96 8.05 1.25 -4.67
C ILE A 96 8.17 2.45 -5.60
N ASN A 97 8.54 3.62 -5.05
CA ASN A 97 8.65 4.90 -5.77
C ASN A 97 7.35 5.34 -6.48
N THR A 98 6.19 4.89 -6.02
CA THR A 98 4.89 5.17 -6.65
C THR A 98 4.42 6.63 -6.51
N LYS A 99 5.03 7.39 -5.60
CA LYS A 99 4.76 8.83 -5.42
C LYS A 99 5.94 9.72 -5.83
N HIS A 100 6.91 9.19 -6.58
CA HIS A 100 8.14 9.89 -6.92
C HIS A 100 7.90 11.21 -7.68
N LEU A 101 7.02 11.18 -8.68
CA LEU A 101 6.65 12.36 -9.48
C LEU A 101 5.30 12.97 -9.06
N HIS A 102 4.68 12.43 -8.01
CA HIS A 102 3.35 12.86 -7.58
C HIS A 102 3.40 14.20 -6.85
N GLY A 103 2.49 15.10 -7.24
CA GLY A 103 2.28 16.34 -6.54
C GLY A 103 2.69 17.59 -7.31
N ASP A 104 2.47 18.74 -6.66
CA ASP A 104 2.70 20.09 -7.20
C ASP A 104 4.03 20.70 -6.75
N LYS A 105 4.88 19.90 -6.11
CA LYS A 105 6.19 20.32 -5.59
C LYS A 105 7.33 19.43 -6.16
N THR A 106 8.51 19.62 -5.62
CA THR A 106 9.71 18.83 -5.96
C THR A 106 9.43 17.33 -5.83
N PRO A 107 9.88 16.52 -6.78
CA PRO A 107 9.78 15.07 -6.70
C PRO A 107 10.31 14.51 -5.38
N LEU A 108 9.66 13.48 -4.86
CA LEU A 108 10.14 12.74 -3.69
C LEU A 108 11.38 11.91 -4.03
N GLY A 109 12.22 11.71 -3.04
CA GLY A 109 13.30 10.72 -3.08
C GLY A 109 12.78 9.29 -3.20
N ASN A 110 13.70 8.35 -3.15
CA ASN A 110 13.34 6.93 -3.13
C ASN A 110 12.54 6.60 -1.87
N HIS A 111 11.51 5.74 -2.03
CA HIS A 111 10.62 5.38 -0.94
C HIS A 111 9.91 4.06 -1.18
N LEU A 112 9.43 3.46 -0.08
CA LEU A 112 8.39 2.43 -0.13
C LEU A 112 7.05 3.06 0.25
N LEU A 113 5.99 2.67 -0.45
CA LEU A 113 4.62 2.89 -0.02
C LEU A 113 4.18 1.66 0.77
N LEU A 114 3.88 1.85 2.04
CA LEU A 114 3.43 0.81 2.95
C LEU A 114 1.95 0.99 3.29
N MET A 115 1.29 -0.14 3.57
CA MET A 115 -0.07 -0.19 4.10
C MET A 115 -0.10 -1.20 5.25
N PRO A 116 -1.01 -1.07 6.23
CA PRO A 116 -1.28 -2.19 7.14
C PRO A 116 -1.62 -3.46 6.34
N ASP A 117 -1.06 -4.58 6.73
CA ASP A 117 -1.31 -5.88 6.11
C ASP A 117 -2.81 -6.20 6.06
N ARG A 118 -3.54 -5.78 7.10
CA ARG A 118 -5.01 -5.87 7.15
C ARG A 118 -5.64 -4.67 7.83
N VAL A 119 -6.88 -4.38 7.49
CA VAL A 119 -7.70 -3.42 8.22
C VAL A 119 -8.05 -4.01 9.58
N SER A 120 -7.25 -3.69 10.58
CA SER A 120 -7.41 -4.20 11.95
C SER A 120 -7.01 -3.13 12.96
N LYS A 121 -7.03 -3.46 14.25
CA LYS A 121 -6.42 -2.61 15.28
C LYS A 121 -4.90 -2.72 15.20
N LEU A 122 -4.24 -1.60 15.28
CA LEU A 122 -2.81 -1.57 15.55
C LEU A 122 -2.52 -2.01 17.00
N SER A 123 -1.28 -2.39 17.29
CA SER A 123 -0.86 -2.95 18.58
C SER A 123 -1.11 -2.04 19.77
N ASP A 124 -1.13 -0.73 19.57
CA ASP A 124 -1.46 0.27 20.59
C ASP A 124 -2.98 0.45 20.81
N GLY A 125 -3.81 -0.32 20.10
CA GLY A 125 -5.27 -0.21 20.15
C GLY A 125 -5.86 0.84 19.20
N THR A 126 -5.04 1.57 18.43
CA THR A 126 -5.53 2.49 17.39
C THR A 126 -6.34 1.68 16.38
N ALA A 127 -7.62 2.00 16.24
CA ALA A 127 -8.49 1.24 15.37
C ALA A 127 -8.31 1.70 13.92
N MET A 128 -8.01 0.74 13.06
CA MET A 128 -8.04 0.89 11.60
C MET A 128 -9.34 0.32 11.02
N ARG A 129 -10.12 -0.37 11.83
CA ARG A 129 -11.37 -1.04 11.47
C ARG A 129 -12.49 -0.64 12.40
N SER A 130 -13.69 -0.51 11.85
CA SER A 130 -14.93 -0.55 12.62
C SER A 130 -15.23 -1.98 13.04
N ASP A 131 -15.12 -2.28 14.34
CA ASP A 131 -15.52 -3.57 14.91
C ASP A 131 -16.92 -3.50 15.60
N GLY A 132 -17.74 -2.51 15.22
CA GLY A 132 -19.00 -2.18 15.86
C GLY A 132 -18.86 -1.49 17.22
N LYS A 133 -17.63 -1.28 17.69
CA LYS A 133 -17.32 -0.64 18.98
C LYS A 133 -16.41 0.58 18.85
N THR A 134 -15.57 0.61 17.83
CA THR A 134 -14.67 1.72 17.50
C THR A 134 -14.90 2.05 16.02
N THR A 135 -15.75 3.01 15.77
CA THR A 135 -16.22 3.33 14.43
C THR A 135 -15.34 4.37 13.79
N HIS A 136 -14.81 4.05 12.61
CA HIS A 136 -14.26 5.06 11.73
C HIS A 136 -15.27 5.29 10.60
N TYR A 137 -16.15 6.24 10.83
CA TYR A 137 -17.05 6.75 9.79
C TYR A 137 -16.47 8.03 9.21
N MET A 138 -16.88 8.37 8.00
CA MET A 138 -16.46 9.60 7.35
C MET A 138 -16.93 10.82 8.13
N ASN A 139 -18.20 10.86 8.53
CA ASN A 139 -18.83 11.97 9.24
C ASN A 139 -19.86 11.50 10.27
N ASP A 140 -20.26 12.36 11.19
CA ASP A 140 -21.33 12.08 12.17
C ASP A 140 -22.72 12.00 11.53
N THR A 141 -22.88 12.53 10.31
CA THR A 141 -24.12 12.53 9.52
C THR A 141 -23.80 12.18 8.08
N ASP A 142 -24.81 11.73 7.32
CA ASP A 142 -24.69 11.43 5.91
C ASP A 142 -24.55 12.71 5.09
N THR A 143 -23.33 13.23 5.01
CA THR A 143 -22.97 14.41 4.22
C THR A 143 -21.55 14.29 3.70
N THR A 144 -21.35 14.74 2.47
CA THR A 144 -20.03 14.87 1.84
C THR A 144 -19.65 16.34 1.65
N GLU A 145 -20.40 17.26 2.28
CA GLU A 145 -20.14 18.69 2.20
C GLU A 145 -18.70 19.04 2.60
N GLY A 146 -18.03 19.80 1.74
CA GLY A 146 -16.63 20.16 1.92
C GLY A 146 -15.64 19.04 1.52
N GLY A 147 -16.13 17.97 0.89
CA GLY A 147 -15.32 16.89 0.36
C GLY A 147 -14.58 16.07 1.43
N PHE A 148 -13.64 15.24 1.00
CA PHE A 148 -12.86 14.38 1.90
C PHE A 148 -12.08 15.20 2.94
N ALA A 149 -11.51 16.32 2.55
CA ALA A 149 -10.76 17.20 3.46
C ALA A 149 -11.58 17.76 4.62
N ASN A 150 -12.91 17.75 4.51
CA ASN A 150 -13.80 18.21 5.57
C ASN A 150 -14.32 17.10 6.48
N THR A 151 -14.07 15.83 6.15
CA THR A 151 -14.58 14.71 6.93
C THR A 151 -14.00 14.67 8.35
N LYS A 152 -14.73 14.06 9.26
CA LYS A 152 -14.27 13.74 10.60
C LYS A 152 -13.15 12.69 10.55
N LEU A 153 -13.22 11.76 9.61
CA LEU A 153 -12.14 10.81 9.36
C LEU A 153 -10.82 11.55 9.14
N TYR A 154 -10.80 12.47 8.17
CA TYR A 154 -9.60 13.24 7.83
C TYR A 154 -9.10 14.12 8.97
N LYS A 155 -10.01 14.83 9.65
CA LYS A 155 -9.64 15.83 10.67
C LYS A 155 -9.35 15.26 12.05
N THR A 156 -9.91 14.10 12.39
CA THR A 156 -9.88 13.58 13.76
C THR A 156 -9.24 12.20 13.83
N TYR A 157 -9.63 11.26 12.99
CA TYR A 157 -9.15 9.88 13.13
C TYR A 157 -7.79 9.67 12.46
N MET A 158 -7.57 10.20 11.26
CA MET A 158 -6.27 10.09 10.60
C MET A 158 -5.11 10.66 11.42
N PRO A 159 -5.24 11.79 12.14
CA PRO A 159 -4.18 12.24 13.05
C PRO A 159 -3.78 11.25 14.15
N SER A 160 -4.70 10.45 14.67
CA SER A 160 -4.35 9.42 15.67
C SER A 160 -3.55 8.27 15.06
N ILE A 161 -3.90 7.87 13.83
CA ILE A 161 -3.13 6.89 13.06
C ILE A 161 -1.73 7.45 12.75
N GLN A 162 -1.65 8.71 12.33
CA GLN A 162 -0.38 9.39 12.06
C GLN A 162 0.55 9.38 13.29
N ASN A 163 0.04 9.68 14.47
CA ASN A 163 0.83 9.66 15.71
C ASN A 163 1.44 8.28 15.97
N LYS A 164 0.69 7.20 15.70
CA LYS A 164 1.21 5.83 15.82
C LYS A 164 2.32 5.58 14.80
N LEU A 165 2.11 5.96 13.55
CA LEU A 165 3.13 5.80 12.50
C LEU A 165 4.38 6.64 12.78
N GLU A 166 4.23 7.84 13.33
CA GLU A 166 5.37 8.67 13.76
C GLU A 166 6.15 8.02 14.90
N ALA A 167 5.46 7.33 15.82
CA ALA A 167 6.12 6.57 16.88
C ALA A 167 6.86 5.34 16.35
N ASP A 168 6.34 4.68 15.30
CA ASP A 168 6.93 3.49 14.71
C ASP A 168 8.11 3.79 13.78
N PHE A 169 7.97 4.83 12.96
CA PHE A 169 8.92 5.10 11.87
C PHE A 169 9.80 6.33 12.09
N GLY A 170 9.43 7.21 13.03
CA GLY A 170 10.19 8.42 13.37
C GLY A 170 10.45 9.31 12.15
N SER A 171 11.73 9.66 11.93
CA SER A 171 12.17 10.50 10.81
C SER A 171 12.06 9.82 9.44
N HIS A 172 11.86 8.51 9.39
CA HIS A 172 11.70 7.76 8.14
C HIS A 172 10.29 7.84 7.56
N LEU A 173 9.32 8.32 8.34
CA LEU A 173 7.98 8.62 7.83
C LEU A 173 8.02 9.90 7.00
N LEU A 174 7.88 9.77 5.69
CA LEU A 174 8.01 10.88 4.75
C LEU A 174 6.74 11.73 4.70
N THR A 175 6.95 13.03 4.42
CA THR A 175 5.87 13.92 4.00
C THR A 175 5.77 13.91 2.49
N PHE A 176 4.57 13.72 1.95
CA PHE A 176 4.29 13.75 0.51
C PHE A 176 3.15 14.72 0.19
N ARG A 177 2.95 14.99 -1.09
CA ARG A 177 1.83 15.79 -1.55
C ARG A 177 0.64 14.89 -1.84
N GLU A 178 -0.53 15.29 -1.37
CA GLU A 178 -1.80 14.61 -1.63
C GLU A 178 -2.83 15.63 -2.08
N ILE A 179 -3.57 15.31 -3.16
CA ILE A 179 -4.71 16.11 -3.55
C ILE A 179 -5.96 15.56 -2.90
N VAL A 180 -6.72 16.43 -2.26
CA VAL A 180 -7.95 16.06 -1.54
C VAL A 180 -9.09 16.96 -1.98
N SER A 181 -10.30 16.39 -2.12
CA SER A 181 -11.50 17.17 -2.41
C SER A 181 -11.84 18.08 -1.23
N THR A 182 -12.17 19.34 -1.55
CA THR A 182 -12.49 20.39 -0.56
C THR A 182 -13.88 20.98 -0.74
N HIS A 183 -14.60 20.59 -1.79
CA HIS A 183 -15.97 20.99 -2.04
C HIS A 183 -16.69 19.93 -2.88
N VAL A 184 -17.98 19.81 -2.65
CA VAL A 184 -18.91 18.96 -3.41
C VAL A 184 -20.06 19.84 -3.87
N ASP A 185 -20.38 19.79 -5.15
CA ASP A 185 -21.44 20.59 -5.74
C ASP A 185 -22.84 20.07 -5.38
N ALA A 186 -23.85 20.79 -5.77
CA ALA A 186 -25.25 20.42 -5.50
C ALA A 186 -25.72 19.13 -6.18
N SER A 187 -24.93 18.59 -7.13
CA SER A 187 -25.18 17.28 -7.76
C SER A 187 -24.48 16.12 -7.02
N GLY A 188 -23.73 16.41 -5.97
CA GLY A 188 -22.96 15.42 -5.23
C GLY A 188 -21.61 15.11 -5.86
N ALA A 189 -21.11 15.96 -6.77
CA ALA A 189 -19.81 15.77 -7.39
C ALA A 189 -18.73 16.66 -6.74
N PRO A 190 -17.54 16.15 -6.46
CA PRO A 190 -16.43 16.99 -6.06
C PRO A 190 -16.02 17.91 -7.22
N ASP A 191 -15.97 19.21 -6.98
CA ASP A 191 -15.65 20.23 -7.98
C ASP A 191 -14.46 21.11 -7.59
N LYS A 192 -13.90 20.93 -6.38
CA LYS A 192 -12.67 21.59 -5.94
C LYS A 192 -11.79 20.63 -5.16
N GLY A 193 -10.49 20.77 -5.36
CA GLY A 193 -9.47 20.06 -4.61
C GLY A 193 -8.28 20.96 -4.29
N GLU A 194 -7.51 20.54 -3.29
CA GLU A 194 -6.30 21.23 -2.85
C GLU A 194 -5.17 20.24 -2.64
N TRP A 195 -3.97 20.64 -3.05
CA TRP A 195 -2.76 19.95 -2.70
C TRP A 195 -2.38 20.26 -1.24
N ARG A 196 -2.19 19.22 -0.46
CA ARG A 196 -1.80 19.31 0.95
C ARG A 196 -0.58 18.46 1.25
N ASP A 197 0.21 18.87 2.23
CA ASP A 197 1.25 18.03 2.81
C ASP A 197 0.56 16.98 3.70
N ALA A 198 0.93 15.71 3.49
CA ALA A 198 0.39 14.57 4.21
C ALA A 198 1.52 13.61 4.61
N LYS A 199 1.36 12.89 5.70
CA LYS A 199 2.22 11.76 6.09
C LYS A 199 1.52 10.42 5.93
N LEU A 200 0.20 10.44 5.78
CA LEU A 200 -0.62 9.29 5.42
C LEU A 200 -1.80 9.75 4.57
N GLY A 201 -2.31 8.84 3.77
CA GLY A 201 -3.54 9.00 3.00
C GLY A 201 -4.41 7.77 3.09
N ILE A 202 -5.63 7.83 2.56
CA ILE A 202 -6.41 6.62 2.24
C ILE A 202 -6.52 6.48 0.72
N PRO A 203 -6.60 5.25 0.19
CA PRO A 203 -6.66 5.03 -1.24
C PRO A 203 -7.88 5.71 -1.87
N ASN A 204 -7.77 6.00 -3.16
CA ASN A 204 -8.90 6.25 -4.03
C ASN A 204 -9.21 5.01 -4.87
N GLU A 205 -10.30 5.04 -5.63
CA GLU A 205 -10.71 3.93 -6.50
C GLU A 205 -9.63 3.61 -7.54
N VAL A 206 -8.95 4.60 -8.09
CA VAL A 206 -7.90 4.38 -9.09
C VAL A 206 -6.74 3.59 -8.47
N MET A 207 -6.35 3.91 -7.25
CA MET A 207 -5.28 3.19 -6.54
C MET A 207 -5.66 1.73 -6.26
N VAL A 208 -6.93 1.44 -6.03
CA VAL A 208 -7.41 0.08 -5.72
C VAL A 208 -7.76 -0.70 -6.99
N TYR A 209 -8.53 -0.11 -7.90
CA TYR A 209 -9.14 -0.80 -9.05
C TYR A 209 -8.48 -0.46 -10.40
N GLY A 210 -7.64 0.55 -10.45
CA GLY A 210 -7.05 1.05 -11.70
C GLY A 210 -7.97 1.99 -12.50
N SER A 211 -9.17 2.24 -12.01
CA SER A 211 -10.15 3.15 -12.62
C SER A 211 -11.11 3.68 -11.58
N THR A 212 -11.78 4.79 -11.88
CA THR A 212 -12.93 5.27 -11.12
C THR A 212 -14.16 4.43 -11.48
N LEU A 213 -14.84 3.88 -10.50
CA LEU A 213 -16.02 3.02 -10.66
C LEU A 213 -17.28 3.70 -10.14
N SER A 214 -17.35 3.95 -8.84
CA SER A 214 -18.48 4.56 -8.16
C SER A 214 -18.28 6.02 -7.78
N GLY A 215 -17.02 6.48 -7.72
CA GLY A 215 -16.67 7.85 -7.42
C GLY A 215 -17.18 8.82 -8.47
N ASN A 216 -17.77 9.92 -8.02
CA ASN A 216 -18.27 10.97 -8.90
C ASN A 216 -17.17 11.99 -9.18
N ASN A 217 -16.51 11.86 -10.32
CA ASN A 217 -15.37 12.69 -10.72
C ASN A 217 -15.67 13.45 -12.01
N LYS A 218 -16.71 14.30 -11.98
CA LYS A 218 -17.21 15.01 -13.17
C LYS A 218 -16.26 16.06 -13.72
N ASN A 219 -15.36 16.60 -12.92
CA ASN A 219 -14.55 17.77 -13.26
C ASN A 219 -13.05 17.48 -13.12
N GLY A 220 -12.57 16.46 -13.80
CA GLY A 220 -11.17 16.01 -13.77
C GLY A 220 -10.09 17.04 -14.08
N THR A 221 -10.43 18.30 -14.39
CA THR A 221 -9.47 19.34 -14.73
C THR A 221 -8.65 19.87 -13.55
N TRP A 222 -9.13 19.70 -12.33
CA TRP A 222 -8.39 20.06 -11.11
C TRP A 222 -7.60 18.87 -10.53
N TYR A 223 -7.86 17.69 -11.04
CA TYR A 223 -7.13 16.47 -10.72
C TYR A 223 -5.90 16.42 -11.61
N ASN A 224 -4.81 16.93 -11.13
CA ASN A 224 -3.53 16.58 -11.72
C ASN A 224 -3.07 15.28 -11.08
N ILE A 225 -3.56 14.18 -11.64
CA ILE A 225 -3.10 12.85 -11.30
C ILE A 225 -1.71 12.75 -11.91
N GLY A 226 -0.67 12.81 -11.09
CA GLY A 226 0.69 12.53 -11.54
C GLY A 226 0.81 11.07 -12.01
N ASP A 227 1.96 10.72 -12.52
CA ASP A 227 2.26 9.35 -13.01
C ASP A 227 2.06 8.26 -11.93
N ASP A 228 1.94 8.68 -10.66
CA ASP A 228 1.80 7.79 -9.50
C ASP A 228 0.36 7.48 -9.11
N ASP A 229 -0.64 8.13 -9.71
CA ASP A 229 -2.07 7.86 -9.48
C ASP A 229 -2.58 6.77 -10.43
N THR A 230 -1.96 5.62 -10.33
CA THR A 230 -2.34 4.41 -11.03
C THR A 230 -2.75 3.35 -10.00
N GLN A 231 -3.21 2.21 -10.47
CA GLN A 231 -3.46 1.08 -9.57
C GLN A 231 -2.17 0.73 -8.82
N LEU A 232 -2.23 0.69 -7.50
CA LEU A 232 -1.08 0.30 -6.71
C LEU A 232 -0.64 -1.13 -7.07
N PRO A 233 0.67 -1.38 -7.18
CA PRO A 233 1.20 -2.69 -7.52
C PRO A 233 0.64 -3.82 -6.66
N LEU A 234 0.43 -3.59 -5.37
CA LEU A 234 -0.15 -4.56 -4.45
C LEU A 234 -1.51 -5.06 -4.95
N PHE A 235 -2.44 -4.15 -5.17
CA PHE A 235 -3.80 -4.49 -5.60
C PHE A 235 -3.86 -5.07 -7.01
N ARG A 236 -2.91 -4.67 -7.87
CA ARG A 236 -2.81 -5.19 -9.22
C ARG A 236 -2.27 -6.63 -9.27
N LEU A 237 -1.34 -6.98 -8.40
CA LEU A 237 -0.64 -8.26 -8.40
C LEU A 237 -1.32 -9.30 -7.51
N ASP A 238 -2.01 -8.87 -6.47
CA ASP A 238 -2.78 -9.73 -5.57
C ASP A 238 -4.20 -9.20 -5.38
N PRO A 239 -5.19 -9.72 -6.14
CA PRO A 239 -6.59 -9.32 -6.00
C PRO A 239 -7.19 -9.62 -4.61
N ASP A 240 -6.64 -10.55 -3.85
CA ASP A 240 -7.12 -10.81 -2.48
C ASP A 240 -6.86 -9.61 -1.56
N GLU A 241 -5.90 -8.77 -1.87
CA GLU A 241 -5.65 -7.52 -1.19
C GLU A 241 -6.77 -6.48 -1.39
N ILE A 242 -7.45 -6.49 -2.55
CA ILE A 242 -8.63 -5.63 -2.79
C ILE A 242 -9.76 -6.03 -1.84
N THR A 243 -9.95 -7.32 -1.63
CA THR A 243 -10.96 -7.84 -0.71
C THR A 243 -10.56 -7.72 0.76
N ASN A 244 -9.38 -7.18 1.05
CA ASN A 244 -8.79 -7.21 2.38
C ASN A 244 -8.82 -8.64 2.98
N HIS A 245 -8.49 -9.64 2.15
CA HIS A 245 -8.57 -11.07 2.47
C HIS A 245 -9.97 -11.52 2.94
N ARG A 246 -11.02 -10.87 2.43
CA ARG A 246 -12.43 -11.09 2.79
C ARG A 246 -12.75 -10.79 4.26
N ASP A 247 -11.96 -9.93 4.89
CA ASP A 247 -12.16 -9.59 6.30
C ASP A 247 -13.11 -8.40 6.45
N ALA A 248 -12.68 -7.20 6.11
CA ALA A 248 -13.48 -5.99 6.27
C ALA A 248 -13.38 -5.08 5.05
N THR A 249 -14.46 -4.40 4.79
CA THR A 249 -14.51 -3.27 3.86
C THR A 249 -13.68 -2.10 4.37
N PHE A 250 -13.19 -1.24 3.48
CA PHE A 250 -12.45 -0.04 3.87
C PHE A 250 -12.82 1.17 3.03
N TRP A 251 -12.83 2.33 3.66
CA TRP A 251 -13.14 3.61 3.05
C TRP A 251 -12.15 3.99 1.96
N LEU A 252 -12.67 4.52 0.88
CA LEU A 252 -11.93 5.26 -0.15
C LEU A 252 -12.25 6.75 -0.04
N ARG A 253 -11.32 7.60 -0.50
CA ARG A 253 -11.52 9.06 -0.41
C ARG A 253 -12.45 9.63 -1.47
N ASP A 254 -12.91 8.81 -2.40
CA ASP A 254 -13.78 9.23 -3.49
C ASP A 254 -15.20 9.50 -2.99
N VAL A 255 -15.72 10.66 -3.39
CA VAL A 255 -17.12 11.03 -3.14
C VAL A 255 -17.99 10.33 -4.17
N HIS A 256 -19.00 9.59 -3.73
CA HIS A 256 -19.99 8.97 -4.60
C HIS A 256 -21.19 9.88 -4.85
N SER A 257 -21.72 10.48 -3.80
CA SER A 257 -22.89 11.35 -3.86
C SER A 257 -22.83 12.46 -2.80
N ALA A 258 -23.89 13.26 -2.66
CA ALA A 258 -23.99 14.28 -1.62
C ALA A 258 -23.97 13.72 -0.18
N SER A 259 -24.13 12.41 -0.01
CA SER A 259 -24.23 11.74 1.30
C SER A 259 -23.31 10.52 1.46
N GLU A 260 -22.62 10.09 0.40
CA GLU A 260 -21.94 8.79 0.36
C GLU A 260 -20.52 8.91 -0.16
N PHE A 261 -19.63 8.08 0.39
CA PHE A 261 -18.28 7.86 -0.10
C PHE A 261 -18.13 6.45 -0.65
N ALA A 262 -17.17 6.28 -1.57
CA ALA A 262 -16.79 4.97 -2.11
C ALA A 262 -16.11 4.10 -1.05
N VAL A 263 -16.23 2.80 -1.20
CA VAL A 263 -15.71 1.77 -0.32
C VAL A 263 -15.15 0.63 -1.16
N ALA A 264 -14.04 0.06 -0.76
CA ALA A 264 -13.58 -1.21 -1.28
C ALA A 264 -14.28 -2.34 -0.51
N GLY A 265 -15.09 -3.11 -1.24
CA GLY A 265 -15.90 -4.19 -0.70
C GLY A 265 -15.05 -5.43 -0.36
N ASN A 266 -15.44 -6.16 0.67
CA ASN A 266 -14.76 -7.41 1.06
C ASN A 266 -15.01 -8.60 0.11
N SER A 267 -15.82 -8.39 -0.92
CA SER A 267 -16.03 -9.33 -2.04
C SER A 267 -15.21 -8.94 -3.28
N GLY A 268 -14.47 -7.82 -3.22
CA GLY A 268 -13.71 -7.26 -4.34
C GLY A 268 -14.53 -6.34 -5.24
N ASP A 269 -15.78 -6.11 -4.88
CA ASP A 269 -16.68 -5.17 -5.55
C ASP A 269 -16.40 -3.72 -5.09
N ASP A 270 -16.73 -2.78 -5.95
CA ASP A 270 -16.91 -1.40 -5.56
C ASP A 270 -18.27 -1.24 -4.86
N ALA A 271 -18.27 -0.47 -3.80
CA ALA A 271 -19.47 -0.15 -3.04
C ALA A 271 -19.43 1.31 -2.60
N TRP A 272 -20.54 1.78 -2.04
CA TRP A 272 -20.63 3.10 -1.41
C TRP A 272 -21.56 3.03 -0.20
N TYR A 273 -21.22 3.83 0.79
CA TYR A 273 -22.03 3.90 2.01
C TYR A 273 -22.20 5.33 2.47
N GLY A 274 -23.30 5.56 3.20
CA GLY A 274 -23.53 6.83 3.86
C GLY A 274 -22.35 7.26 4.70
N ALA A 275 -22.01 8.54 4.66
CA ALA A 275 -20.84 9.07 5.35
C ALA A 275 -20.83 8.82 6.87
N SER A 276 -22.02 8.58 7.47
CA SER A 276 -22.17 8.19 8.88
C SER A 276 -22.11 6.68 9.12
N GLY A 277 -21.95 5.88 8.06
CA GLY A 277 -21.85 4.43 8.13
C GLY A 277 -20.66 3.97 8.96
N ALA A 278 -20.91 3.08 9.90
CA ALA A 278 -19.93 2.65 10.89
C ALA A 278 -19.40 1.22 10.64
N TRP A 279 -19.45 0.77 9.41
CA TRP A 279 -19.16 -0.61 9.04
C TRP A 279 -17.77 -0.81 8.45
N ASP A 280 -17.14 0.29 7.98
CA ASP A 280 -15.95 0.24 7.19
C ASP A 280 -14.71 0.63 8.01
N GLY A 281 -13.57 0.05 7.62
CA GLY A 281 -12.29 0.36 8.21
C GLY A 281 -11.52 1.44 7.46
N VAL A 282 -10.34 1.76 7.98
CA VAL A 282 -9.36 2.62 7.34
C VAL A 282 -8.15 1.78 6.98
N ARG A 283 -7.81 1.70 5.71
CA ARG A 283 -6.57 1.09 5.24
C ARG A 283 -5.67 2.19 4.71
N ALA A 284 -5.02 2.89 5.64
CA ALA A 284 -4.18 4.03 5.30
C ALA A 284 -2.89 3.57 4.59
N PHE A 285 -2.42 4.37 3.63
CA PHE A 285 -1.07 4.24 3.09
C PHE A 285 -0.18 5.37 3.58
N PHE A 286 1.12 5.10 3.65
CA PHE A 286 2.14 6.05 4.05
C PHE A 286 3.47 5.71 3.38
N LEU A 287 4.41 6.65 3.40
CA LEU A 287 5.70 6.50 2.74
C LEU A 287 6.84 6.47 3.74
N ILE A 288 7.81 5.61 3.50
CA ILE A 288 9.07 5.58 4.25
C ILE A 288 10.28 5.68 3.31
N GLY A 289 11.35 6.37 3.83
CA GLY A 289 12.59 6.54 3.08
C GLY A 289 13.75 7.12 3.90
#